data_f4ea34e6edd438460423debf64a801ca
#
_entry.id   f4ea34e6edd438460423debf64a801ca
#
_cell.length_a   1.000
_cell.length_b   1.000
_cell.length_c   1.000
_cell.angle_alpha   90.00
_cell.angle_beta   90.00
_cell.angle_gamma   90.00
#
_symmetry.space_group_name_H-M   'P 1'
#
loop_
_entity.id
_entity.type
_entity.pdbx_description
1 polymer ?
#
loop_
_entity_poly.entity_id
_entity_poly.type
_entity_poly.pdbx_seq_one_letter_code
_entity_poly.pdbx_strand_id
1 'polypeptide(L)'
;HCSVRRQRQMCIRDSSHMGVIFVSGAMARVWLNELLANDLSILDTGHSQYTFLLNDQGGVMDDLIVYRLGDETFLLVPNASGVDLVYETMVKQLPDSDVFLENRSGSVVSLAVQGRKSLALMERMNPKVKHLQKNELFVCEGDRDSMVIARTGYTGSDGFEIFTNIEQGKQIWEWLLKDHGSIQCSACGLGARDTLRIEAGYPLYGNELDSSMTPLQAGLGFFLKPSLKNELKAMNPERLPRIVYYQLLEKTPPPRSGYEIYEGDEKIGVVTSGCLSPLTGKGVGFALVQKEITLNDIGNYKLFVRNKK
;
A
#
# COMPACT_ATOMS: atom_id res chain seq x y z
N HIS A 1 5.21 -21.33 4.04
CA HIS A 1 6.53 -21.06 3.47
C HIS A 1 6.44 -21.17 1.94
N CYS A 2 6.25 -20.03 1.25
CA CYS A 2 6.47 -20.00 -0.19
C CYS A 2 7.97 -20.15 -0.44
N SER A 3 8.39 -21.21 -1.12
CA SER A 3 9.78 -21.38 -1.53
C SER A 3 10.16 -20.33 -2.58
N VAL A 4 11.44 -19.93 -2.65
CA VAL A 4 11.97 -18.94 -3.62
C VAL A 4 11.58 -19.26 -5.08
N ARG A 5 11.42 -20.53 -5.44
CA ARG A 5 10.90 -20.95 -6.75
C ARG A 5 9.43 -20.59 -6.95
N ARG A 6 8.59 -20.62 -5.89
CA ARG A 6 7.16 -20.28 -5.96
C ARG A 6 6.89 -18.77 -6.01
N GLN A 7 7.78 -17.93 -5.51
CA GLN A 7 7.65 -16.48 -5.60
C GLN A 7 7.80 -15.93 -7.04
N ARG A 8 8.31 -16.71 -7.98
CA ARG A 8 8.27 -16.38 -9.41
C ARG A 8 6.94 -16.73 -10.08
N GLN A 9 6.03 -17.41 -9.36
CA GLN A 9 4.69 -17.73 -9.81
C GLN A 9 3.75 -16.57 -9.45
N MET A 10 2.64 -16.48 -10.17
CA MET A 10 1.60 -15.51 -9.84
C MET A 10 1.01 -15.80 -8.47
N CYS A 11 0.83 -14.74 -7.71
CA CYS A 11 0.15 -14.78 -6.43
C CYS A 11 -1.25 -14.20 -6.58
N ILE A 12 -2.27 -14.96 -6.14
CA ILE A 12 -3.58 -14.41 -5.85
C ILE A 12 -3.68 -14.23 -4.35
N ARG A 13 -4.21 -13.11 -3.95
CA ARG A 13 -4.51 -12.84 -2.57
C ARG A 13 -5.93 -12.30 -2.42
N ASP A 14 -6.62 -12.82 -1.45
CA ASP A 14 -7.77 -12.17 -0.87
C ASP A 14 -7.28 -10.94 -0.07
N SER A 15 -7.60 -9.76 -0.57
CA SER A 15 -7.33 -8.47 0.07
C SER A 15 -8.61 -7.90 0.71
N SER A 16 -9.66 -8.68 0.84
CA SER A 16 -10.97 -8.28 1.37
C SER A 16 -10.95 -7.84 2.84
N HIS A 17 -9.80 -7.96 3.52
CA HIS A 17 -9.60 -7.35 4.83
C HIS A 17 -9.32 -5.84 4.74
N MET A 18 -8.95 -5.30 3.57
CA MET A 18 -8.81 -3.85 3.37
C MET A 18 -10.19 -3.19 3.38
N GLY A 19 -10.22 -1.93 3.81
CA GLY A 19 -11.45 -1.13 3.75
C GLY A 19 -11.87 -0.83 2.32
N VAL A 20 -13.16 -0.65 2.12
CA VAL A 20 -13.75 -0.23 0.84
C VAL A 20 -14.79 0.84 1.14
N ILE A 21 -14.46 2.10 0.81
CA ILE A 21 -15.31 3.25 1.05
C ILE A 21 -15.64 3.89 -0.30
N PHE A 22 -16.92 4.04 -0.60
CA PHE A 22 -17.38 4.78 -1.76
C PHE A 22 -17.71 6.21 -1.39
N VAL A 23 -17.32 7.14 -2.25
CA VAL A 23 -17.63 8.56 -2.15
C VAL A 23 -18.21 9.00 -3.48
N SER A 24 -19.35 9.69 -3.46
CA SER A 24 -19.96 10.19 -4.68
C SER A 24 -20.64 11.55 -4.45
N GLY A 25 -20.94 12.26 -5.54
CA GLY A 25 -21.64 13.54 -5.55
C GLY A 25 -20.83 14.66 -6.17
N ALA A 26 -21.50 15.74 -6.55
CA ALA A 26 -20.94 16.86 -7.29
C ALA A 26 -19.76 17.53 -6.56
N MET A 27 -19.77 17.54 -5.23
CA MET A 27 -18.71 18.10 -4.40
C MET A 27 -17.66 17.07 -3.94
N ALA A 28 -17.81 15.79 -4.26
CA ALA A 28 -16.95 14.72 -3.75
C ALA A 28 -15.46 14.96 -4.05
N ARG A 29 -15.12 15.40 -5.28
CA ARG A 29 -13.72 15.66 -5.67
C ARG A 29 -13.10 16.82 -4.89
N VAL A 30 -13.85 17.90 -4.72
CA VAL A 30 -13.37 19.10 -4.00
C VAL A 30 -13.14 18.75 -2.53
N TRP A 31 -14.13 18.14 -1.91
CA TRP A 31 -14.06 17.71 -0.52
C TRP A 31 -12.92 16.71 -0.27
N LEU A 32 -12.81 15.67 -1.08
CA LEU A 32 -11.68 14.72 -0.95
C LEU A 32 -10.33 15.39 -1.16
N ASN A 33 -10.25 16.36 -2.07
CA ASN A 33 -9.02 17.11 -2.28
C ASN A 33 -8.64 18.00 -1.09
N GLU A 34 -9.59 18.49 -0.32
CA GLU A 34 -9.33 19.22 0.93
C GLU A 34 -8.89 18.27 2.05
N LEU A 35 -9.57 17.14 2.17
CA LEU A 35 -9.37 16.16 3.23
C LEU A 35 -8.06 15.38 3.11
N LEU A 36 -7.68 14.99 1.90
CA LEU A 36 -6.55 14.09 1.65
C LEU A 36 -5.26 14.85 1.29
N ALA A 37 -4.13 14.25 1.61
CA ALA A 37 -2.82 14.90 1.55
C ALA A 37 -2.25 15.06 0.14
N ASN A 38 -2.65 14.22 -0.83
CA ASN A 38 -2.23 14.32 -2.22
C ASN A 38 -3.20 15.16 -3.05
N ASP A 39 -2.77 15.67 -4.19
CA ASP A 39 -3.57 16.54 -5.05
C ASP A 39 -4.50 15.71 -5.96
N LEU A 40 -5.79 15.64 -5.61
CA LEU A 40 -6.81 15.00 -6.42
C LEU A 40 -7.30 15.86 -7.60
N SER A 41 -6.90 17.13 -7.65
CA SER A 41 -7.27 17.99 -8.78
C SER A 41 -6.64 17.53 -10.09
N ILE A 42 -5.50 16.84 -10.04
CA ILE A 42 -4.78 16.28 -11.19
C ILE A 42 -5.12 14.80 -11.47
N LEU A 43 -5.95 14.16 -10.64
CA LEU A 43 -6.33 12.77 -10.83
C LEU A 43 -7.42 12.68 -11.91
N ASP A 44 -7.10 12.03 -13.03
CA ASP A 44 -8.05 11.80 -14.13
C ASP A 44 -9.01 10.64 -13.83
N THR A 45 -10.19 10.67 -14.45
CA THR A 45 -11.13 9.55 -14.43
C THR A 45 -10.47 8.30 -15.01
N GLY A 46 -10.69 7.15 -14.37
CA GLY A 46 -10.04 5.90 -14.75
C GLY A 46 -8.61 5.74 -14.22
N HIS A 47 -8.19 6.56 -13.26
CA HIS A 47 -6.88 6.50 -12.62
C HIS A 47 -6.97 6.34 -11.11
N SER A 48 -5.85 5.95 -10.52
CA SER A 48 -5.70 5.81 -9.06
C SER A 48 -4.52 6.61 -8.55
N GLN A 49 -4.61 7.02 -7.27
CA GLN A 49 -3.59 7.81 -6.60
C GLN A 49 -3.41 7.35 -5.15
N TYR A 50 -2.16 7.18 -4.73
CA TYR A 50 -1.81 6.96 -3.33
C TYR A 50 -1.81 8.27 -2.56
N THR A 51 -2.36 8.27 -1.36
CA THR A 51 -2.51 9.46 -0.52
C THR A 51 -2.55 9.10 0.97
N PHE A 52 -2.68 10.12 1.82
CA PHE A 52 -2.78 9.97 3.26
C PHE A 52 -3.98 10.74 3.80
N LEU A 53 -4.58 10.22 4.87
CA LEU A 53 -5.37 10.98 5.81
C LEU A 53 -4.46 11.38 6.98
N LEU A 54 -4.37 12.67 7.28
CA LEU A 54 -3.46 13.21 8.30
C LEU A 54 -4.26 13.79 9.48
N ASN A 55 -3.64 13.78 10.65
CA ASN A 55 -4.13 14.54 11.80
C ASN A 55 -3.62 16.00 11.78
N ASP A 56 -4.06 16.82 12.72
CA ASP A 56 -3.70 18.24 12.82
C ASP A 56 -2.20 18.51 13.05
N GLN A 57 -1.43 17.52 13.50
CA GLN A 57 0.01 17.58 13.63
C GLN A 57 0.76 17.07 12.39
N GLY A 58 0.02 16.69 11.33
CA GLY A 58 0.59 16.13 10.10
C GLY A 58 0.99 14.66 10.20
N GLY A 59 0.65 13.99 11.29
CA GLY A 59 0.87 12.55 11.47
C GLY A 59 -0.12 11.73 10.65
N VAL A 60 0.33 10.56 10.16
CA VAL A 60 -0.46 9.69 9.28
C VAL A 60 -1.51 8.95 10.09
N MET A 61 -2.78 9.27 9.90
CA MET A 61 -3.90 8.51 10.47
C MET A 61 -4.14 7.21 9.70
N ASP A 62 -4.00 7.26 8.37
CA ASP A 62 -3.95 6.10 7.48
C ASP A 62 -3.34 6.49 6.12
N ASP A 63 -2.79 5.52 5.41
CA ASP A 63 -2.40 5.62 4.01
C ASP A 63 -3.36 4.80 3.14
N LEU A 64 -3.81 5.37 2.04
CA LEU A 64 -4.87 4.77 1.23
C LEU A 64 -4.67 5.04 -0.26
N ILE A 65 -5.33 4.21 -1.07
CA ILE A 65 -5.43 4.46 -2.51
C ILE A 65 -6.82 4.99 -2.83
N VAL A 66 -6.86 6.06 -3.62
CA VAL A 66 -8.08 6.63 -4.20
C VAL A 66 -8.14 6.21 -5.66
N TYR A 67 -9.25 5.63 -6.07
CA TYR A 67 -9.60 5.28 -7.44
C TYR A 67 -10.71 6.22 -7.93
N ARG A 68 -10.48 6.98 -9.00
CA ARG A 68 -11.51 7.81 -9.60
C ARG A 68 -12.27 6.99 -10.65
N LEU A 69 -13.46 6.53 -10.27
CA LEU A 69 -14.30 5.66 -11.11
C LEU A 69 -15.07 6.42 -12.17
N GLY A 70 -15.42 7.67 -11.90
CA GLY A 70 -16.18 8.58 -12.74
C GLY A 70 -15.92 10.04 -12.35
N ASP A 71 -16.65 10.96 -12.96
CA ASP A 71 -16.45 12.39 -12.69
C ASP A 71 -16.72 12.76 -11.23
N GLU A 72 -17.73 12.13 -10.64
CA GLU A 72 -18.21 12.38 -9.29
C GLU A 72 -18.18 11.14 -8.39
N THR A 73 -17.45 10.09 -8.78
CA THR A 73 -17.47 8.80 -8.07
C THR A 73 -16.05 8.30 -7.80
N PHE A 74 -15.79 7.99 -6.53
CA PHE A 74 -14.50 7.54 -6.04
C PHE A 74 -14.64 6.29 -5.18
N LEU A 75 -13.63 5.44 -5.25
CA LEU A 75 -13.43 4.30 -4.37
C LEU A 75 -12.14 4.53 -3.56
N LEU A 76 -12.22 4.48 -2.25
CA LEU A 76 -11.10 4.61 -1.33
C LEU A 76 -10.82 3.26 -0.67
N VAL A 77 -9.54 2.91 -0.59
CA VAL A 77 -9.10 1.64 -0.01
C VAL A 77 -8.11 1.91 1.13
N PRO A 78 -8.60 2.18 2.35
CA PRO A 78 -7.80 2.31 3.56
C PRO A 78 -7.30 0.95 4.07
N ASN A 79 -6.32 0.98 4.98
CA ASN A 79 -5.82 -0.21 5.65
C ASN A 79 -6.87 -0.87 6.54
N ALA A 80 -6.79 -2.19 6.67
CA ALA A 80 -7.74 -3.00 7.43
C ALA A 80 -7.94 -2.53 8.89
N SER A 81 -6.85 -2.17 9.56
CA SER A 81 -6.88 -1.71 10.96
C SER A 81 -7.40 -0.29 11.13
N GLY A 82 -7.40 0.51 10.05
CA GLY A 82 -7.77 1.93 10.05
C GLY A 82 -9.18 2.22 9.51
N VAL A 83 -9.89 1.23 8.98
CA VAL A 83 -11.17 1.44 8.25
C VAL A 83 -12.17 2.26 9.05
N ASP A 84 -12.43 1.87 10.29
CA ASP A 84 -13.42 2.54 11.14
C ASP A 84 -12.99 3.95 11.48
N LEU A 85 -11.70 4.13 11.83
CA LEU A 85 -11.14 5.46 12.12
C LEU A 85 -11.22 6.38 10.91
N VAL A 86 -10.86 5.89 9.73
CA VAL A 86 -10.93 6.66 8.48
C VAL A 86 -12.38 7.04 8.19
N TYR A 87 -13.29 6.06 8.22
CA TYR A 87 -14.70 6.29 7.93
C TYR A 87 -15.35 7.30 8.92
N GLU A 88 -15.13 7.12 10.22
CA GLU A 88 -15.64 8.04 11.25
C GLU A 88 -15.05 9.45 11.10
N THR A 89 -13.77 9.57 10.75
CA THR A 89 -13.13 10.86 10.51
C THR A 89 -13.75 11.55 9.29
N MET A 90 -13.99 10.80 8.23
CA MET A 90 -14.65 11.30 7.02
C MET A 90 -16.09 11.73 7.29
N VAL A 91 -16.86 10.95 8.09
CA VAL A 91 -18.22 11.31 8.48
C VAL A 91 -18.27 12.63 9.28
N LYS A 92 -17.32 12.83 10.19
CA LYS A 92 -17.24 14.08 11.00
C LYS A 92 -16.95 15.33 10.16
N GLN A 93 -16.30 15.15 9.01
CA GLN A 93 -15.92 16.24 8.10
C GLN A 93 -16.78 16.26 6.83
N LEU A 94 -17.85 15.46 6.79
CA LEU A 94 -18.77 15.42 5.66
C LEU A 94 -19.49 16.76 5.52
N PRO A 95 -19.50 17.39 4.33
CA PRO A 95 -20.26 18.61 4.12
C PRO A 95 -21.78 18.35 4.13
N ASP A 96 -22.57 19.38 4.39
CA ASP A 96 -24.02 19.28 4.55
C ASP A 96 -24.76 18.90 3.25
N SER A 97 -24.14 18.97 2.09
CA SER A 97 -24.77 18.69 0.81
C SER A 97 -23.80 18.15 -0.25
N ASP A 98 -24.35 17.43 -1.23
CA ASP A 98 -23.71 17.00 -2.49
C ASP A 98 -22.50 16.08 -2.35
N VAL A 99 -22.32 15.41 -1.19
CA VAL A 99 -21.36 14.32 -0.98
C VAL A 99 -22.04 13.16 -0.27
N PHE A 100 -21.94 11.98 -0.82
CA PHE A 100 -22.45 10.73 -0.26
C PHE A 100 -21.28 9.82 0.09
N LEU A 101 -21.28 9.28 1.30
CA LEU A 101 -20.24 8.42 1.84
C LEU A 101 -20.84 7.09 2.25
N GLU A 102 -20.27 5.99 1.73
CA GLU A 102 -20.76 4.64 2.02
C GLU A 102 -19.60 3.68 2.32
N ASN A 103 -19.60 3.06 3.51
CA ASN A 103 -18.68 1.99 3.85
C ASN A 103 -19.21 0.65 3.32
N ARG A 104 -18.57 0.10 2.29
CA ARG A 104 -18.91 -1.18 1.66
C ARG A 104 -17.93 -2.32 1.99
N SER A 105 -17.09 -2.15 3.00
CA SER A 105 -16.07 -3.14 3.38
C SER A 105 -16.64 -4.53 3.69
N GLY A 106 -17.91 -4.63 4.10
CA GLY A 106 -18.58 -5.90 4.36
C GLY A 106 -19.25 -6.55 3.13
N SER A 107 -19.38 -5.84 2.00
CA SER A 107 -20.11 -6.29 0.81
C SER A 107 -19.26 -6.39 -0.46
N VAL A 108 -18.12 -5.74 -0.48
CA VAL A 108 -17.15 -5.77 -1.59
C VAL A 108 -15.93 -6.60 -1.19
N VAL A 109 -15.53 -7.50 -2.07
CA VAL A 109 -14.26 -8.23 -1.95
C VAL A 109 -13.20 -7.63 -2.86
N SER A 110 -11.96 -7.65 -2.39
CA SER A 110 -10.78 -7.22 -3.14
C SER A 110 -9.86 -8.40 -3.39
N LEU A 111 -9.56 -8.68 -4.66
CA LEU A 111 -8.64 -9.73 -5.08
C LEU A 111 -7.41 -9.10 -5.74
N ALA A 112 -6.21 -9.40 -5.22
CA ALA A 112 -4.95 -8.93 -5.81
C ALA A 112 -4.28 -10.07 -6.61
N VAL A 113 -4.19 -9.91 -7.93
CA VAL A 113 -3.56 -10.84 -8.88
C VAL A 113 -2.21 -10.26 -9.29
N GLN A 114 -1.12 -10.77 -8.71
CA GLN A 114 0.19 -10.13 -8.78
C GLN A 114 1.25 -11.05 -9.36
N GLY A 115 2.18 -10.51 -10.15
CA GLY A 115 3.32 -11.22 -10.70
C GLY A 115 3.49 -11.04 -12.22
N ARG A 116 4.61 -11.49 -12.74
CA ARG A 116 5.05 -11.25 -14.14
C ARG A 116 4.09 -11.75 -15.23
N LYS A 117 3.24 -12.70 -14.91
CA LYS A 117 2.24 -13.25 -15.85
C LYS A 117 0.82 -12.77 -15.55
N SER A 118 0.65 -11.79 -14.65
CA SER A 118 -0.67 -11.27 -14.28
C SER A 118 -1.41 -10.72 -15.49
N LEU A 119 -0.74 -9.93 -16.32
CA LEU A 119 -1.35 -9.41 -17.55
C LEU A 119 -1.87 -10.53 -18.45
N ALA A 120 -1.04 -11.53 -18.76
CA ALA A 120 -1.43 -12.64 -19.63
C ALA A 120 -2.57 -13.49 -19.07
N LEU A 121 -2.71 -13.61 -17.74
CA LEU A 121 -3.84 -14.28 -17.12
C LEU A 121 -5.09 -13.41 -17.17
N MET A 122 -4.96 -12.15 -16.78
CA MET A 122 -6.06 -11.22 -16.71
C MET A 122 -6.67 -10.92 -18.11
N GLU A 123 -5.86 -10.93 -19.18
CA GLU A 123 -6.35 -10.83 -20.57
C GLU A 123 -7.30 -11.96 -20.94
N ARG A 124 -7.12 -13.17 -20.37
CA ARG A 124 -8.04 -14.30 -20.61
C ARG A 124 -9.38 -14.09 -19.89
N MET A 125 -9.38 -13.37 -18.78
CA MET A 125 -10.59 -13.01 -18.05
C MET A 125 -11.31 -11.83 -18.70
N ASN A 126 -10.55 -10.77 -19.02
CA ASN A 126 -11.08 -9.58 -19.69
C ASN A 126 -10.03 -8.95 -20.62
N PRO A 127 -10.20 -9.02 -21.95
CA PRO A 127 -9.24 -8.50 -22.93
C PRO A 127 -8.98 -6.98 -22.83
N LYS A 128 -9.85 -6.20 -22.17
CA LYS A 128 -9.66 -4.75 -22.00
C LYS A 128 -8.45 -4.43 -21.13
N VAL A 129 -8.03 -5.34 -20.22
CA VAL A 129 -6.90 -5.10 -19.29
C VAL A 129 -5.57 -4.84 -20.00
N LYS A 130 -5.41 -5.32 -21.25
CA LYS A 130 -4.17 -5.11 -22.03
C LYS A 130 -3.88 -3.64 -22.33
N HIS A 131 -4.91 -2.79 -22.28
CA HIS A 131 -4.79 -1.35 -22.58
C HIS A 131 -4.50 -0.52 -21.32
N LEU A 132 -4.69 -1.08 -20.13
CA LEU A 132 -4.41 -0.38 -18.89
C LEU A 132 -2.90 -0.15 -18.71
N GLN A 133 -2.53 1.08 -18.40
CA GLN A 133 -1.22 1.42 -17.87
C GLN A 133 -1.22 1.26 -16.33
N LYS A 134 -0.05 1.36 -15.73
CA LYS A 134 0.07 1.35 -14.27
C LYS A 134 -0.75 2.49 -13.67
N ASN A 135 -1.49 2.20 -12.60
CA ASN A 135 -2.43 3.08 -11.91
C ASN A 135 -3.70 3.44 -12.70
N GLU A 136 -3.93 2.84 -13.87
CA GLU A 136 -5.20 2.93 -14.57
C GLU A 136 -6.17 1.85 -14.15
N LEU A 137 -7.44 2.13 -14.34
CA LEU A 137 -8.55 1.23 -14.04
C LEU A 137 -9.66 1.38 -15.09
N PHE A 138 -10.56 0.42 -15.10
CA PHE A 138 -11.88 0.59 -15.71
C PHE A 138 -12.95 -0.10 -14.85
N VAL A 139 -14.18 0.37 -15.05
CA VAL A 139 -15.37 -0.20 -14.43
C VAL A 139 -16.06 -1.10 -15.44
N CYS A 140 -16.28 -2.36 -15.06
CA CYS A 140 -17.13 -3.27 -15.80
C CYS A 140 -18.56 -3.08 -15.31
N GLU A 141 -19.43 -2.48 -16.12
CA GLU A 141 -20.84 -2.40 -15.80
C GLU A 141 -21.47 -3.81 -15.92
N GLY A 142 -22.22 -4.20 -14.92
CA GLY A 142 -22.94 -5.46 -14.87
C GLY A 142 -24.39 -5.24 -14.43
N ASP A 143 -25.25 -6.22 -14.70
CA ASP A 143 -26.70 -6.12 -14.45
C ASP A 143 -27.09 -5.90 -12.97
N ARG A 144 -26.20 -6.16 -12.02
CA ARG A 144 -26.49 -6.04 -10.59
C ARG A 144 -25.43 -5.32 -9.77
N ASP A 145 -24.14 -5.34 -10.19
CA ASP A 145 -23.03 -4.70 -9.47
C ASP A 145 -21.87 -4.41 -10.42
N SER A 146 -21.28 -3.25 -10.30
CA SER A 146 -20.08 -2.86 -11.07
C SER A 146 -18.84 -3.55 -10.50
N MET A 147 -18.01 -4.12 -11.36
CA MET A 147 -16.69 -4.63 -11.01
C MET A 147 -15.63 -3.61 -11.44
N VAL A 148 -14.71 -3.27 -10.54
CA VAL A 148 -13.56 -2.42 -10.83
C VAL A 148 -12.34 -3.29 -11.05
N ILE A 149 -11.62 -3.09 -12.14
CA ILE A 149 -10.31 -3.73 -12.39
C ILE A 149 -9.27 -2.61 -12.54
N ALA A 150 -8.29 -2.60 -11.64
CA ALA A 150 -7.21 -1.62 -11.61
C ALA A 150 -5.86 -2.30 -11.81
N ARG A 151 -4.94 -1.68 -12.56
CA ARG A 151 -3.56 -2.16 -12.70
C ARG A 151 -2.70 -1.58 -11.59
N THR A 152 -2.95 -2.08 -10.39
CA THR A 152 -2.34 -1.66 -9.12
C THR A 152 -1.87 -2.87 -8.33
N GLY A 153 -1.16 -2.64 -7.23
CA GLY A 153 -0.72 -3.69 -6.32
C GLY A 153 0.37 -3.25 -5.34
N TYR A 154 0.67 -4.13 -4.38
CA TYR A 154 1.56 -3.88 -3.25
C TYR A 154 2.73 -4.89 -3.21
N THR A 155 3.30 -5.21 -4.37
CA THR A 155 4.32 -6.28 -4.49
C THR A 155 5.57 -5.88 -5.26
N GLY A 156 5.60 -4.66 -5.82
CA GLY A 156 6.67 -4.22 -6.71
C GLY A 156 6.70 -4.94 -8.07
N SER A 157 5.79 -5.89 -8.28
CA SER A 157 5.59 -6.58 -9.56
C SER A 157 4.39 -6.01 -10.30
N ASP A 158 4.28 -6.30 -11.59
CA ASP A 158 3.05 -6.03 -12.34
C ASP A 158 1.88 -6.83 -11.76
N GLY A 159 0.70 -6.24 -11.75
CA GLY A 159 -0.46 -6.87 -11.15
C GLY A 159 -1.74 -6.06 -11.28
N PHE A 160 -2.82 -6.68 -10.83
CA PHE A 160 -4.17 -6.12 -10.87
C PHE A 160 -4.85 -6.30 -9.53
N GLU A 161 -5.70 -5.36 -9.19
CA GLU A 161 -6.65 -5.45 -8.09
C GLU A 161 -8.06 -5.40 -8.65
N ILE A 162 -8.91 -6.31 -8.16
CA ILE A 162 -10.29 -6.48 -8.62
C ILE A 162 -11.19 -6.24 -7.42
N PHE A 163 -12.11 -5.29 -7.54
CA PHE A 163 -13.12 -5.00 -6.52
C PHE A 163 -14.49 -5.39 -7.08
N THR A 164 -15.19 -6.25 -6.38
CA THR A 164 -16.49 -6.77 -6.84
C THR A 164 -17.32 -7.29 -5.67
N ASN A 165 -18.57 -7.68 -5.90
CA ASN A 165 -19.38 -8.32 -4.88
C ASN A 165 -18.86 -9.70 -4.49
N ILE A 166 -19.33 -10.22 -3.35
CA ILE A 166 -18.87 -11.49 -2.77
C ILE A 166 -19.05 -12.67 -3.73
N GLU A 167 -20.20 -12.74 -4.42
CA GLU A 167 -20.51 -13.87 -5.30
C GLU A 167 -19.61 -13.92 -6.53
N GLN A 168 -19.45 -12.80 -7.22
CA GLN A 168 -18.51 -12.68 -8.34
C GLN A 168 -17.06 -12.90 -7.87
N GLY A 169 -16.70 -12.40 -6.70
CA GLY A 169 -15.38 -12.57 -6.13
C GLY A 169 -15.02 -14.05 -5.91
N LYS A 170 -15.96 -14.86 -5.42
CA LYS A 170 -15.80 -16.33 -5.30
C LYS A 170 -15.59 -16.98 -6.67
N GLN A 171 -16.40 -16.63 -7.66
CA GLN A 171 -16.29 -17.19 -9.02
C GLN A 171 -14.95 -16.83 -9.65
N ILE A 172 -14.49 -15.57 -9.50
CA ILE A 172 -13.19 -15.11 -9.99
C ILE A 172 -12.06 -15.86 -9.26
N TRP A 173 -12.12 -15.99 -7.93
CA TRP A 173 -11.14 -16.73 -7.14
C TRP A 173 -11.00 -18.17 -7.61
N GLU A 174 -12.11 -18.87 -7.78
CA GLU A 174 -12.13 -20.25 -8.28
C GLU A 174 -11.58 -20.36 -9.70
N TRP A 175 -11.94 -19.42 -10.57
CA TRP A 175 -11.42 -19.35 -11.93
C TRP A 175 -9.91 -19.13 -11.94
N LEU A 176 -9.39 -18.19 -11.15
CA LEU A 176 -7.96 -17.87 -11.06
C LEU A 176 -7.12 -19.08 -10.59
N LEU A 177 -7.68 -19.96 -9.75
CA LEU A 177 -6.99 -21.14 -9.24
C LEU A 177 -7.05 -22.36 -10.17
N LYS A 178 -7.83 -22.30 -11.26
CA LYS A 178 -7.88 -23.38 -12.25
C LYS A 178 -6.56 -23.52 -13.00
N ASP A 179 -6.39 -24.62 -13.72
CA ASP A 179 -5.27 -24.82 -14.62
C ASP A 179 -5.41 -23.91 -15.85
N HIS A 180 -4.46 -23.03 -16.02
CA HIS A 180 -4.34 -22.13 -17.18
C HIS A 180 -3.14 -22.52 -18.07
N GLY A 181 -2.75 -23.80 -18.09
CA GLY A 181 -1.64 -24.33 -18.89
C GLY A 181 -0.28 -23.79 -18.41
N SER A 182 0.38 -22.98 -19.22
CA SER A 182 1.70 -22.40 -18.86
C SER A 182 1.65 -21.30 -17.78
N ILE A 183 0.47 -20.88 -17.34
CA ILE A 183 0.28 -19.86 -16.32
C ILE A 183 -0.26 -20.54 -15.07
N GLN A 184 0.58 -20.63 -14.04
CA GLN A 184 0.16 -21.14 -12.75
C GLN A 184 -0.06 -20.00 -11.79
N CYS A 185 -1.23 -20.02 -11.14
CA CYS A 185 -1.63 -19.08 -10.11
C CYS A 185 -1.70 -19.82 -8.76
N SER A 186 -1.23 -19.20 -7.71
CA SER A 186 -1.22 -19.80 -6.37
C SER A 186 -1.80 -18.84 -5.36
N ALA A 187 -2.64 -19.34 -4.46
CA ALA A 187 -3.09 -18.58 -3.31
C ALA A 187 -1.91 -18.24 -2.39
N CYS A 188 -1.79 -17.00 -1.98
CA CYS A 188 -0.70 -16.49 -1.16
C CYS A 188 -1.23 -15.91 0.15
N GLY A 189 -0.57 -16.24 1.26
CA GLY A 189 -0.90 -15.72 2.58
C GLY A 189 -0.24 -14.37 2.88
N LEU A 190 -0.55 -13.83 4.07
CA LEU A 190 -0.03 -12.56 4.59
C LEU A 190 1.50 -12.48 4.62
N GLY A 191 2.18 -13.58 4.95
CA GLY A 191 3.64 -13.61 4.98
C GLY A 191 4.29 -13.41 3.60
N ALA A 192 3.64 -13.85 2.51
CA ALA A 192 4.12 -13.57 1.16
C ALA A 192 3.93 -12.08 0.81
N ARG A 193 2.79 -11.47 1.16
CA ARG A 193 2.55 -10.04 0.97
C ARG A 193 3.59 -9.22 1.72
N ASP A 194 3.84 -9.52 3.00
CA ASP A 194 4.78 -8.78 3.81
C ASP A 194 6.20 -8.89 3.25
N THR A 195 6.63 -10.08 2.84
CA THR A 195 7.93 -10.25 2.20
C THR A 195 8.05 -9.45 0.90
N LEU A 196 7.04 -9.51 0.03
CA LEU A 196 7.06 -8.84 -1.28
C LEU A 196 7.03 -7.31 -1.13
N ARG A 197 6.20 -6.76 -0.23
CA ARG A 197 6.14 -5.31 0.00
C ARG A 197 7.47 -4.80 0.58
N ILE A 198 8.09 -5.55 1.50
CA ILE A 198 9.39 -5.18 2.07
C ILE A 198 10.48 -5.20 0.99
N GLU A 199 10.55 -6.23 0.14
CA GLU A 199 11.48 -6.27 -0.99
C GLU A 199 11.27 -5.11 -1.97
N ALA A 200 10.02 -4.68 -2.15
CA ALA A 200 9.66 -3.56 -3.01
C ALA A 200 9.93 -2.17 -2.38
N GLY A 201 10.28 -2.13 -1.09
CA GLY A 201 10.45 -0.87 -0.37
C GLY A 201 9.14 -0.16 -0.05
N TYR A 202 8.04 -0.88 0.12
CA TYR A 202 6.74 -0.32 0.46
C TYR A 202 6.50 -0.36 1.98
N PRO A 203 6.32 0.79 2.63
CA PRO A 203 6.00 0.86 4.05
C PRO A 203 4.60 0.30 4.34
N LEU A 204 4.35 -0.02 5.61
CA LEU A 204 3.06 -0.52 6.11
C LEU A 204 2.60 0.36 7.27
N TYR A 205 1.33 0.76 7.24
CA TYR A 205 0.69 1.42 8.36
C TYR A 205 0.71 0.53 9.64
N GLY A 206 1.03 1.14 10.76
CA GLY A 206 1.25 0.43 12.03
C GLY A 206 2.69 -0.06 12.24
N ASN A 207 3.54 -0.03 11.21
CA ASN A 207 4.96 -0.37 11.32
C ASN A 207 5.86 0.83 10.98
N GLU A 208 5.74 1.38 9.78
CA GLU A 208 6.53 2.48 9.24
C GLU A 208 5.77 3.80 9.22
N LEU A 209 4.45 3.75 9.35
CA LEU A 209 3.55 4.90 9.35
C LEU A 209 2.61 4.79 10.54
N ASP A 210 2.42 5.89 11.26
CA ASP A 210 1.44 6.04 12.33
C ASP A 210 1.08 7.51 12.57
N SER A 211 0.19 7.75 13.52
CA SER A 211 -0.29 9.11 13.85
C SER A 211 0.76 10.04 14.46
N SER A 212 1.93 9.56 14.82
CA SER A 212 3.05 10.37 15.34
C SER A 212 4.07 10.73 14.26
N MET A 213 3.97 10.14 13.06
CA MET A 213 4.94 10.25 11.98
C MET A 213 4.34 10.94 10.75
N THR A 214 5.02 11.94 10.24
CA THR A 214 4.63 12.62 8.99
C THR A 214 5.09 11.82 7.77
N PRO A 215 4.42 11.95 6.60
CA PRO A 215 4.89 11.34 5.36
C PRO A 215 6.31 11.75 4.95
N LEU A 216 6.80 12.93 5.39
CA LEU A 216 8.16 13.38 5.11
C LEU A 216 9.21 12.55 5.85
N GLN A 217 8.93 12.19 7.09
CA GLN A 217 9.81 11.33 7.91
C GLN A 217 9.87 9.90 7.35
N ALA A 218 8.80 9.45 6.71
CA ALA A 218 8.74 8.16 6.02
C ALA A 218 9.33 8.18 4.59
N GLY A 219 9.85 9.33 4.12
CA GLY A 219 10.40 9.45 2.76
C GLY A 219 9.34 9.55 1.67
N LEU A 220 8.07 9.73 2.02
CA LEU A 220 6.91 9.71 1.11
C LEU A 220 6.41 11.11 0.72
N GLY A 221 7.23 12.12 0.94
CA GLY A 221 6.86 13.52 0.68
C GLY A 221 6.60 13.88 -0.81
N PHE A 222 6.82 12.96 -1.74
CA PHE A 222 6.47 13.16 -3.14
C PHE A 222 4.98 12.90 -3.44
N PHE A 223 4.26 12.29 -2.50
CA PHE A 223 2.81 12.11 -2.56
C PHE A 223 2.01 13.24 -1.89
N LEU A 224 2.66 14.32 -1.48
CA LEU A 224 2.02 15.45 -0.83
C LEU A 224 1.79 16.61 -1.80
N LYS A 225 0.67 17.31 -1.63
CA LYS A 225 0.47 18.62 -2.26
C LYS A 225 1.63 19.55 -1.91
N PRO A 226 2.09 20.43 -2.84
CA PRO A 226 3.22 21.33 -2.59
C PRO A 226 3.04 22.22 -1.36
N SER A 227 1.83 22.75 -1.12
CA SER A 227 1.49 23.59 0.04
C SER A 227 1.69 22.84 1.34
N LEU A 228 1.05 21.67 1.49
CA LEU A 228 1.13 20.82 2.66
C LEU A 228 2.55 20.31 2.91
N LYS A 229 3.28 19.97 1.84
CA LYS A 229 4.68 19.57 1.94
C LYS A 229 5.56 20.66 2.54
N ASN A 230 5.34 21.93 2.18
CA ASN A 230 6.08 23.06 2.73
C ASN A 230 5.73 23.32 4.18
N GLU A 231 4.45 23.20 4.54
CA GLU A 231 3.96 23.32 5.91
C GLU A 231 4.62 22.26 6.82
N LEU A 232 4.55 20.99 6.45
CA LEU A 232 5.16 19.90 7.21
C LEU A 232 6.68 20.02 7.33
N LYS A 233 7.37 20.58 6.32
CA LYS A 233 8.79 20.89 6.41
C LYS A 233 9.10 21.99 7.43
N ALA A 234 8.23 22.99 7.53
CA ALA A 234 8.40 24.05 8.52
C ALA A 234 8.16 23.54 9.94
N MET A 235 7.22 22.61 10.14
CA MET A 235 6.94 21.97 11.44
C MET A 235 8.07 21.07 11.94
N ASN A 236 8.72 20.31 11.04
CA ASN A 236 9.84 19.42 11.37
C ASN A 236 10.97 19.52 10.33
N PRO A 237 11.86 20.54 10.43
CA PRO A 237 12.92 20.77 9.44
C PRO A 237 13.91 19.62 9.34
N GLU A 238 14.23 18.97 10.46
CA GLU A 238 15.19 17.87 10.53
C GLU A 238 14.62 16.56 10.02
N ARG A 239 13.30 16.40 10.05
CA ARG A 239 12.57 15.18 9.67
C ARG A 239 13.04 13.94 10.44
N LEU A 240 13.35 14.13 11.72
CA LEU A 240 13.75 13.07 12.63
C LEU A 240 12.65 12.83 13.70
N PRO A 241 12.46 11.58 14.16
CA PRO A 241 13.07 10.37 13.58
C PRO A 241 12.58 10.11 12.15
N ARG A 242 13.27 9.26 11.39
CA ARG A 242 12.87 8.93 10.02
C ARG A 242 12.97 7.44 9.71
N ILE A 243 12.18 7.01 8.74
CA ILE A 243 12.24 5.66 8.19
C ILE A 243 13.31 5.58 7.12
N VAL A 244 14.14 4.54 7.23
CA VAL A 244 15.14 4.17 6.23
C VAL A 244 14.91 2.74 5.79
N TYR A 245 15.15 2.47 4.50
CA TYR A 245 15.22 1.10 3.99
C TYR A 245 16.65 0.60 4.09
N TYR A 246 16.85 -0.65 4.53
CA TYR A 246 18.18 -1.26 4.66
C TYR A 246 18.26 -2.64 4.01
N GLN A 247 19.46 -3.03 3.63
CA GLN A 247 19.83 -4.39 3.29
C GLN A 247 21.09 -4.78 4.07
N LEU A 248 21.09 -5.97 4.66
CA LEU A 248 22.24 -6.48 5.37
C LEU A 248 23.34 -6.89 4.37
N LEU A 249 24.60 -6.65 4.73
CA LEU A 249 25.74 -6.96 3.88
C LEU A 249 25.98 -8.48 3.77
N GLU A 250 25.72 -9.20 4.86
CA GLU A 250 25.95 -10.64 4.98
C GLU A 250 24.62 -11.42 5.06
N LYS A 251 24.71 -12.72 4.82
CA LYS A 251 23.60 -13.64 5.06
C LYS A 251 23.43 -13.84 6.57
N THR A 252 22.29 -13.49 7.08
CA THR A 252 21.93 -13.57 8.50
C THR A 252 20.55 -14.17 8.66
N PRO A 253 20.13 -14.56 9.88
CA PRO A 253 18.73 -14.79 10.16
C PRO A 253 17.88 -13.56 9.78
N PRO A 254 16.58 -13.75 9.42
CA PRO A 254 15.73 -12.64 9.02
C PRO A 254 15.63 -11.60 10.14
N PRO A 255 15.85 -10.31 9.82
CA PRO A 255 15.63 -9.23 10.78
C PRO A 255 14.15 -9.21 11.22
N ARG A 256 13.91 -8.73 12.44
CA ARG A 256 12.56 -8.65 13.03
C ARG A 256 12.34 -7.28 13.65
N SER A 257 11.09 -6.85 13.68
CA SER A 257 10.68 -5.65 14.41
C SER A 257 11.21 -5.67 15.84
N GLY A 258 11.68 -4.51 16.33
CA GLY A 258 12.26 -4.33 17.64
C GLY A 258 13.76 -4.65 17.75
N TYR A 259 14.42 -5.13 16.68
CA TYR A 259 15.88 -5.26 16.71
C TYR A 259 16.54 -3.89 16.70
N GLU A 260 17.53 -3.71 17.57
CA GLU A 260 18.20 -2.44 17.75
C GLU A 260 19.32 -2.23 16.75
N ILE A 261 19.52 -0.99 16.33
CA ILE A 261 20.55 -0.56 15.40
C ILE A 261 21.54 0.33 16.14
N TYR A 262 22.81 0.04 15.98
CA TYR A 262 23.90 0.75 16.64
C TYR A 262 24.92 1.26 15.63
N GLU A 263 25.47 2.43 15.94
CA GLU A 263 26.70 2.97 15.37
C GLU A 263 27.77 2.99 16.49
N GLY A 264 28.78 2.11 16.40
CA GLY A 264 29.66 1.86 17.53
C GLY A 264 28.89 1.31 18.73
N ASP A 265 28.90 2.03 19.85
CA ASP A 265 28.15 1.69 21.07
C ASP A 265 26.87 2.53 21.24
N GLU A 266 26.59 3.46 20.35
CA GLU A 266 25.41 4.31 20.38
C GLU A 266 24.23 3.63 19.68
N LYS A 267 23.09 3.53 20.38
CA LYS A 267 21.83 3.10 19.78
C LYS A 267 21.24 4.24 18.97
N ILE A 268 21.14 4.05 17.66
CA ILE A 268 20.65 5.05 16.71
C ILE A 268 19.24 4.77 16.20
N GLY A 269 18.71 3.56 16.42
CA GLY A 269 17.39 3.23 15.90
C GLY A 269 16.91 1.81 16.23
N VAL A 270 15.77 1.47 15.62
CA VAL A 270 15.16 0.14 15.72
C VAL A 270 14.60 -0.30 14.39
N VAL A 271 14.62 -1.61 14.16
CA VAL A 271 13.95 -2.24 12.99
C VAL A 271 12.44 -2.15 13.19
N THR A 272 11.72 -1.67 12.20
CA THR A 272 10.25 -1.63 12.17
C THR A 272 9.69 -2.84 11.44
N SER A 273 10.28 -3.20 10.30
CA SER A 273 9.94 -4.40 9.52
C SER A 273 11.18 -5.06 8.96
N GLY A 274 11.14 -6.40 8.81
CA GLY A 274 12.25 -7.10 8.19
C GLY A 274 11.92 -8.53 7.79
N CYS A 275 12.54 -8.95 6.70
CA CYS A 275 12.43 -10.30 6.17
C CYS A 275 13.76 -10.79 5.57
N LEU A 276 13.81 -12.07 5.26
CA LEU A 276 14.86 -12.62 4.39
C LEU A 276 14.39 -12.46 2.94
N SER A 277 15.11 -11.66 2.15
CA SER A 277 14.81 -11.52 0.73
C SER A 277 15.04 -12.85 -0.01
N PRO A 278 14.02 -13.40 -0.66
CA PRO A 278 14.20 -14.60 -1.48
C PRO A 278 15.03 -14.35 -2.74
N LEU A 279 15.16 -13.10 -3.18
CA LEU A 279 15.93 -12.73 -4.37
C LEU A 279 17.42 -12.70 -4.07
N THR A 280 17.83 -12.12 -2.94
CA THR A 280 19.24 -11.91 -2.59
C THR A 280 19.74 -12.90 -1.53
N GLY A 281 18.86 -13.54 -0.79
CA GLY A 281 19.19 -14.37 0.37
C GLY A 281 19.73 -13.57 1.56
N LYS A 282 19.56 -12.24 1.55
CA LYS A 282 19.99 -11.32 2.62
C LYS A 282 18.81 -10.77 3.39
N GLY A 283 19.05 -10.33 4.60
CA GLY A 283 18.05 -9.60 5.38
C GLY A 283 17.80 -8.22 4.75
N VAL A 284 16.52 -7.86 4.60
CA VAL A 284 16.07 -6.55 4.13
C VAL A 284 14.95 -6.06 5.02
N GLY A 285 14.77 -4.75 5.09
CA GLY A 285 13.69 -4.19 5.90
C GLY A 285 13.69 -2.69 6.01
N PHE A 286 12.88 -2.21 6.95
CA PHE A 286 12.79 -0.82 7.33
C PHE A 286 13.22 -0.63 8.79
N ALA A 287 13.73 0.56 9.08
CA ALA A 287 14.13 0.96 10.41
C ALA A 287 13.75 2.41 10.68
N LEU A 288 13.37 2.68 11.91
CA LEU A 288 13.21 4.04 12.44
C LEU A 288 14.54 4.47 13.04
N VAL A 289 15.12 5.56 12.54
CA VAL A 289 16.41 6.08 12.99
C VAL A 289 16.30 7.51 13.48
N GLN A 290 17.04 7.82 14.55
CA GLN A 290 17.07 9.13 15.21
C GLN A 290 18.12 10.07 14.61
N LYS A 291 18.89 9.58 13.63
CA LYS A 291 20.04 10.26 13.06
C LYS A 291 19.95 10.29 11.55
N GLU A 292 20.56 11.31 10.94
CA GLU A 292 20.77 11.33 9.51
C GLU A 292 21.80 10.27 9.08
N ILE A 293 21.41 9.40 8.15
CA ILE A 293 22.26 8.36 7.58
C ILE A 293 22.65 8.77 6.16
N THR A 294 23.93 8.82 5.87
CA THR A 294 24.45 9.16 4.55
C THR A 294 25.01 7.93 3.84
N LEU A 295 25.18 7.99 2.52
CA LEU A 295 25.78 6.90 1.75
C LEU A 295 27.23 6.59 2.16
N ASN A 296 27.93 7.54 2.76
CA ASN A 296 29.30 7.36 3.24
C ASN A 296 29.37 6.51 4.53
N ASP A 297 28.24 6.35 5.21
CA ASP A 297 28.13 5.59 6.47
C ASP A 297 27.82 4.11 6.25
N ILE A 298 27.71 3.66 4.99
CA ILE A 298 27.40 2.26 4.66
C ILE A 298 28.50 1.35 5.26
N GLY A 299 28.05 0.39 6.06
CA GLY A 299 28.94 -0.59 6.72
C GLY A 299 29.35 -0.23 8.15
N ASN A 300 29.07 1.01 8.62
CA ASN A 300 29.37 1.44 9.98
C ASN A 300 28.33 1.00 10.99
N TYR A 301 27.16 0.55 10.53
CA TYR A 301 26.01 0.21 11.38
C TYR A 301 25.95 -1.27 11.69
N LYS A 302 25.61 -1.60 12.93
CA LYS A 302 25.42 -2.97 13.42
C LYS A 302 23.98 -3.18 13.83
N LEU A 303 23.40 -4.29 13.38
CA LEU A 303 22.08 -4.76 13.78
C LEU A 303 22.24 -5.84 14.86
N PHE A 304 21.71 -5.61 16.05
CA PHE A 304 21.72 -6.60 17.12
C PHE A 304 20.48 -7.49 17.08
N VAL A 305 20.71 -8.79 16.96
CA VAL A 305 19.67 -9.81 16.91
C VAL A 305 19.46 -10.37 18.33
N ARG A 306 18.26 -10.21 18.88
CA ARG A 306 17.83 -10.79 20.17
C ARG A 306 18.64 -10.34 21.38
N ASN A 307 19.02 -9.07 21.48
CA ASN A 307 19.79 -8.55 22.64
C ASN A 307 21.01 -9.42 23.04
N LYS A 308 21.59 -10.15 22.10
CA LYS A 308 22.87 -10.83 22.32
C LYS A 308 23.95 -9.94 21.72
N LYS A 309 24.82 -9.45 22.64
CA LYS A 309 26.08 -8.82 22.27
C LYS A 309 26.96 -9.79 21.50
#